data_c9aba6109805b1bfe50e58341bd4198c
#
_entry.id   c9aba6109805b1bfe50e58341bd4198c
#
_cell.length_a   1.000
_cell.length_b   1.000
_cell.length_c   1.000
_cell.angle_alpha   90.00
_cell.angle_beta   90.00
_cell.angle_gamma   90.00
#
_symmetry.space_group_name_H-M   'P 1'
#
loop_
_entity.id
_entity.type
_entity.pdbx_description
1 polymer ?
#
loop_
_entity_poly.entity_id
_entity_poly.type
_entity_poly.pdbx_seq_one_letter_code
_entity_poly.pdbx_strand_id
1 'polypeptide(L)'
;MERTTSHVVYGGGGHKEARVRQSVRSDLAAAGELSAKVSASLLELCGQPIEAAHWEALAYFHGMLDQHRDLVARRLLREETIPAHEKVFSLFEPHTEWIQKGKHRPNVELGHRLLIATDQHQLIQDDDVPVGETDVDQSVPVADRLLGRDGAGSLASLSFDKGFTRTEDRELLSWYVPTVVMPKRGKKNADETARESAPTFVALRRQHSAVESEINSLEHHGLNRCLDVGLVGYRRYVGFGGLSDNRHVIGRELLARERACSETERRAA
;
A
#
# COMPACT_ATOMS: atom_id res chain seq x y z
N MET A 1 0.19 -29.93 -7.65
CA MET A 1 -1.21 -29.57 -7.33
C MET A 1 -1.60 -28.17 -7.82
N GLU A 2 -0.70 -27.18 -7.86
CA GLU A 2 -0.99 -25.80 -8.30
C GLU A 2 -1.40 -25.63 -9.79
N ARG A 3 -1.01 -26.52 -10.68
CA ARG A 3 -1.28 -26.36 -12.12
C ARG A 3 -2.73 -26.63 -12.56
N THR A 4 -3.52 -27.33 -11.77
CA THR A 4 -4.88 -27.74 -12.17
C THR A 4 -5.91 -26.65 -11.88
N THR A 5 -5.76 -25.90 -10.80
CA THR A 5 -6.72 -24.87 -10.36
C THR A 5 -6.63 -23.59 -11.21
N SER A 6 -5.42 -23.18 -11.60
CA SER A 6 -5.23 -21.94 -12.37
C SER A 6 -5.77 -22.02 -13.81
N HIS A 7 -5.74 -23.19 -14.46
CA HIS A 7 -6.26 -23.37 -15.81
C HIS A 7 -7.79 -23.45 -15.90
N VAL A 8 -8.47 -23.75 -14.79
CA VAL A 8 -9.92 -23.95 -14.75
C VAL A 8 -10.69 -22.65 -14.54
N VAL A 9 -10.07 -21.66 -13.86
CA VAL A 9 -10.72 -20.38 -13.52
C VAL A 9 -10.89 -19.43 -14.72
N TYR A 10 -10.14 -19.58 -15.81
CA TYR A 10 -10.10 -18.63 -16.92
C TYR A 10 -10.85 -19.03 -18.20
N GLY A 11 -11.72 -20.04 -18.17
CA GLY A 11 -12.37 -20.49 -19.38
C GLY A 11 -13.87 -20.75 -19.29
N GLY A 12 -14.72 -20.00 -19.98
CA GLY A 12 -16.18 -20.08 -19.96
C GLY A 12 -16.83 -21.34 -20.57
N GLY A 13 -17.95 -21.80 -19.97
CA GLY A 13 -18.83 -22.88 -20.41
C GLY A 13 -19.25 -23.80 -19.26
N GLY A 14 -20.50 -24.28 -19.22
CA GLY A 14 -21.07 -25.06 -18.11
C GLY A 14 -20.30 -26.32 -17.69
N HIS A 15 -19.62 -27.00 -18.65
CA HIS A 15 -18.71 -28.11 -18.32
C HIS A 15 -17.47 -27.70 -17.53
N LYS A 16 -17.01 -26.45 -17.68
CA LYS A 16 -15.87 -25.92 -16.94
C LYS A 16 -16.25 -25.56 -15.53
N GLU A 17 -17.42 -25.02 -15.31
CA GLU A 17 -17.93 -24.70 -13.97
C GLU A 17 -18.10 -25.96 -13.10
N ALA A 18 -18.65 -27.04 -13.65
CA ALA A 18 -18.75 -28.31 -12.97
C ALA A 18 -17.38 -28.88 -12.57
N ARG A 19 -16.36 -28.75 -13.44
CA ARG A 19 -14.96 -29.13 -13.15
C ARG A 19 -14.36 -28.29 -12.04
N VAL A 20 -14.56 -26.95 -12.06
CA VAL A 20 -14.10 -26.06 -10.99
C VAL A 20 -14.70 -26.48 -9.66
N ARG A 21 -16.00 -26.63 -9.60
CA ARG A 21 -16.71 -27.06 -8.38
C ARG A 21 -16.21 -28.42 -7.87
N GLN A 22 -15.94 -29.37 -8.77
CA GLN A 22 -15.38 -30.66 -8.40
C GLN A 22 -13.95 -30.55 -7.87
N SER A 23 -13.08 -29.75 -8.51
CA SER A 23 -11.72 -29.49 -8.01
C SER A 23 -11.75 -28.85 -6.62
N VAL A 24 -12.58 -27.81 -6.43
CA VAL A 24 -12.75 -27.14 -5.14
C VAL A 24 -13.20 -28.11 -4.05
N ARG A 25 -14.15 -29.02 -4.34
CA ARG A 25 -14.58 -30.05 -3.37
C ARG A 25 -13.44 -30.98 -3.00
N SER A 26 -12.64 -31.42 -3.99
CA SER A 26 -11.49 -32.28 -3.76
C SER A 26 -10.43 -31.60 -2.89
N ASP A 27 -10.12 -30.31 -3.21
CA ASP A 27 -9.14 -29.52 -2.45
C ASP A 27 -9.62 -29.27 -1.01
N LEU A 28 -10.90 -28.96 -0.81
CA LEU A 28 -11.50 -28.80 0.51
C LEU A 28 -11.49 -30.09 1.33
N ALA A 29 -11.72 -31.24 0.68
CA ALA A 29 -11.64 -32.55 1.34
C ALA A 29 -10.20 -32.83 1.81
N ALA A 30 -9.20 -32.66 0.93
CA ALA A 30 -7.79 -32.82 1.27
C ALA A 30 -7.35 -31.88 2.41
N ALA A 31 -7.76 -30.59 2.34
CA ALA A 31 -7.52 -29.63 3.40
C ALA A 31 -8.22 -30.02 4.72
N GLY A 32 -9.40 -30.63 4.63
CA GLY A 32 -10.14 -31.19 5.79
C GLY A 32 -9.41 -32.34 6.47
N GLU A 33 -8.89 -33.26 5.68
CA GLU A 33 -8.06 -34.36 6.20
C GLU A 33 -6.78 -33.83 6.87
N LEU A 34 -6.15 -32.82 6.29
CA LEU A 34 -4.97 -32.16 6.88
C LEU A 34 -5.34 -31.49 8.21
N SER A 35 -6.42 -30.70 8.25
CA SER A 35 -6.90 -30.05 9.47
C SER A 35 -7.19 -31.07 10.57
N ALA A 36 -7.85 -32.19 10.25
CA ALA A 36 -8.12 -33.26 11.21
C ALA A 36 -6.83 -33.90 11.76
N LYS A 37 -5.82 -34.12 10.91
CA LYS A 37 -4.50 -34.62 11.35
C LYS A 37 -3.80 -33.62 12.28
N VAL A 38 -3.82 -32.32 11.93
CA VAL A 38 -3.25 -31.27 12.78
C VAL A 38 -3.97 -31.23 14.13
N SER A 39 -5.31 -31.29 14.15
CA SER A 39 -6.10 -31.31 15.38
C SER A 39 -5.72 -32.51 16.27
N ALA A 40 -5.58 -33.70 15.69
CA ALA A 40 -5.18 -34.90 16.41
C ALA A 40 -3.75 -34.73 17.02
N SER A 41 -2.78 -34.23 16.23
CA SER A 41 -1.43 -33.96 16.71
C SER A 41 -1.41 -32.90 17.80
N LEU A 42 -2.21 -31.84 17.70
CA LEU A 42 -2.30 -30.83 18.76
C LEU A 42 -2.85 -31.43 20.08
N LEU A 43 -3.81 -32.35 20.00
CA LEU A 43 -4.32 -33.07 21.19
C LEU A 43 -3.24 -33.96 21.82
N GLU A 44 -2.45 -34.67 21.02
CA GLU A 44 -1.33 -35.49 21.50
C GLU A 44 -0.22 -34.66 22.15
N LEU A 45 0.02 -33.47 21.62
CA LEU A 45 1.01 -32.52 22.13
C LEU A 45 0.50 -31.77 23.38
N CYS A 46 -0.78 -31.83 23.69
CA CYS A 46 -1.37 -31.18 24.86
C CYS A 46 -0.74 -31.74 26.14
N GLY A 47 -0.13 -30.87 26.95
CA GLY A 47 0.59 -31.24 28.17
C GLY A 47 2.07 -31.59 27.98
N GLN A 48 2.59 -31.57 26.75
CA GLN A 48 4.02 -31.63 26.49
C GLN A 48 4.69 -30.29 26.74
N PRO A 49 5.98 -30.25 27.14
CA PRO A 49 6.72 -29.01 27.35
C PRO A 49 7.11 -28.36 26.01
N ILE A 50 6.13 -27.73 25.35
CA ILE A 50 6.32 -26.97 24.11
C ILE A 50 6.40 -25.50 24.49
N GLU A 51 7.32 -24.78 23.87
CA GLU A 51 7.44 -23.33 24.02
C GLU A 51 6.15 -22.62 23.57
N ALA A 52 5.68 -21.65 24.37
CA ALA A 52 4.41 -20.96 24.12
C ALA A 52 4.30 -20.37 22.73
N ALA A 53 5.39 -19.79 22.21
CA ALA A 53 5.42 -19.20 20.87
C ALA A 53 5.15 -20.24 19.75
N HIS A 54 5.67 -21.45 19.88
CA HIS A 54 5.38 -22.53 18.92
C HIS A 54 3.94 -23.00 19.01
N TRP A 55 3.40 -23.06 20.23
CA TRP A 55 2.00 -23.43 20.44
C TRP A 55 1.04 -22.41 19.84
N GLU A 56 1.30 -21.10 20.08
CA GLU A 56 0.54 -20.01 19.49
C GLU A 56 0.58 -20.03 17.96
N ALA A 57 1.77 -20.25 17.37
CA ALA A 57 1.91 -20.34 15.92
C ALA A 57 1.14 -21.51 15.32
N LEU A 58 1.19 -22.69 15.94
CA LEU A 58 0.45 -23.88 15.50
C LEU A 58 -1.06 -23.63 15.57
N ALA A 59 -1.54 -23.09 16.69
CA ALA A 59 -2.96 -22.76 16.89
C ALA A 59 -3.42 -21.71 15.87
N TYR A 60 -2.62 -20.69 15.62
CA TYR A 60 -2.92 -19.65 14.64
C TYR A 60 -3.06 -20.23 13.22
N PHE A 61 -2.06 -20.96 12.72
CA PHE A 61 -2.10 -21.48 11.36
C PHE A 61 -3.20 -22.56 11.17
N HIS A 62 -3.48 -23.34 12.20
CA HIS A 62 -4.61 -24.27 12.18
C HIS A 62 -5.95 -23.55 12.08
N GLY A 63 -6.17 -22.52 12.89
CA GLY A 63 -7.36 -21.67 12.83
C GLY A 63 -7.51 -20.96 11.45
N MET A 64 -6.40 -20.46 10.91
CA MET A 64 -6.38 -19.85 9.57
C MET A 64 -6.71 -20.84 8.45
N LEU A 65 -6.27 -22.11 8.56
CA LEU A 65 -6.62 -23.15 7.61
C LEU A 65 -8.12 -23.40 7.60
N ASP A 66 -8.75 -23.51 8.77
CA ASP A 66 -10.19 -23.75 8.89
C ASP A 66 -11.02 -22.55 8.42
N GLN A 67 -10.62 -21.33 8.77
CA GLN A 67 -11.23 -20.11 8.27
C GLN A 67 -11.15 -20.04 6.73
N HIS A 68 -9.99 -20.30 6.16
CA HIS A 68 -9.82 -20.26 4.71
C HIS A 68 -10.65 -21.32 4.00
N ARG A 69 -10.76 -22.52 4.56
CA ARG A 69 -11.63 -23.58 4.04
C ARG A 69 -13.10 -23.14 4.02
N ASP A 70 -13.60 -22.52 5.09
CA ASP A 70 -14.95 -21.99 5.13
C ASP A 70 -15.17 -20.90 4.08
N LEU A 71 -14.27 -19.93 3.99
CA LEU A 71 -14.35 -18.84 3.01
C LEU A 71 -14.38 -19.36 1.57
N VAL A 72 -13.53 -20.36 1.25
CA VAL A 72 -13.51 -21.01 -0.08
C VAL A 72 -14.82 -21.74 -0.35
N ALA A 73 -15.34 -22.49 0.61
CA ALA A 73 -16.62 -23.19 0.48
C ALA A 73 -17.78 -22.21 0.27
N ARG A 74 -17.86 -21.17 1.07
CA ARG A 74 -18.89 -20.12 0.97
C ARG A 74 -18.82 -19.43 -0.39
N ARG A 75 -17.63 -18.99 -0.80
CA ARG A 75 -17.44 -18.24 -2.05
C ARG A 75 -17.65 -19.06 -3.31
N LEU A 76 -17.08 -20.29 -3.38
CA LEU A 76 -16.99 -21.06 -4.62
C LEU A 76 -18.05 -22.16 -4.73
N LEU A 77 -18.59 -22.67 -3.62
CA LEU A 77 -19.63 -23.69 -3.64
C LEU A 77 -21.02 -23.14 -3.36
N ARG A 78 -21.13 -22.16 -2.43
CA ARG A 78 -22.41 -21.53 -2.05
C ARG A 78 -22.67 -20.20 -2.77
N GLU A 79 -21.68 -19.68 -3.51
CA GLU A 79 -21.73 -18.41 -4.26
C GLU A 79 -21.99 -17.18 -3.37
N GLU A 80 -21.65 -17.25 -2.09
CA GLU A 80 -21.82 -16.17 -1.15
C GLU A 80 -20.87 -15.00 -1.47
N THR A 81 -21.35 -13.78 -1.25
CA THR A 81 -20.48 -12.58 -1.25
C THR A 81 -19.80 -12.47 0.11
N ILE A 82 -18.48 -12.66 0.12
CA ILE A 82 -17.69 -12.56 1.35
C ILE A 82 -17.44 -11.09 1.69
N PRO A 83 -17.82 -10.62 2.89
CA PRO A 83 -17.50 -9.27 3.37
C PRO A 83 -15.98 -9.00 3.38
N ALA A 84 -15.59 -7.74 3.17
CA ALA A 84 -14.18 -7.38 3.05
C ALA A 84 -13.36 -7.76 4.31
N HIS A 85 -13.93 -7.55 5.49
CA HIS A 85 -13.28 -7.83 6.78
C HIS A 85 -13.09 -9.32 7.10
N GLU A 86 -13.82 -10.21 6.42
CA GLU A 86 -13.64 -11.67 6.57
C GLU A 86 -12.56 -12.22 5.61
N LYS A 87 -12.19 -11.47 4.57
CA LYS A 87 -11.28 -11.98 3.54
C LYS A 87 -9.86 -12.12 4.08
N VAL A 88 -9.25 -13.25 3.79
CA VAL A 88 -7.85 -13.53 4.08
C VAL A 88 -7.05 -13.42 2.79
N PHE A 89 -6.15 -12.45 2.70
CA PHE A 89 -5.31 -12.21 1.52
C PHE A 89 -3.91 -12.80 1.67
N SER A 90 -3.44 -13.00 2.90
CA SER A 90 -2.19 -13.69 3.21
C SER A 90 -2.33 -14.46 4.52
N LEU A 91 -1.81 -15.70 4.54
CA LEU A 91 -1.76 -16.51 5.76
C LEU A 91 -0.59 -16.09 6.68
N PHE A 92 0.49 -15.57 6.11
CA PHE A 92 1.70 -15.21 6.83
C PHE A 92 1.75 -13.72 7.20
N GLU A 93 1.02 -12.89 6.44
CA GLU A 93 0.93 -11.44 6.62
C GLU A 93 -0.55 -11.04 6.68
N PRO A 94 -1.23 -11.26 7.82
CA PRO A 94 -2.69 -11.09 7.92
C PRO A 94 -3.15 -9.64 7.74
N HIS A 95 -2.25 -8.68 7.89
CA HIS A 95 -2.49 -7.26 7.62
C HIS A 95 -2.54 -6.89 6.13
N THR A 96 -2.25 -7.83 5.21
CA THR A 96 -2.27 -7.58 3.76
C THR A 96 -3.63 -7.09 3.29
N GLU A 97 -3.64 -6.01 2.52
CA GLU A 97 -4.84 -5.39 1.97
C GLU A 97 -5.01 -5.71 0.49
N TRP A 98 -6.26 -5.63 0.04
CA TRP A 98 -6.65 -5.70 -1.36
C TRP A 98 -6.77 -4.29 -1.92
N ILE A 99 -5.85 -3.91 -2.80
CA ILE A 99 -5.80 -2.59 -3.41
C ILE A 99 -6.31 -2.68 -4.85
N GLN A 100 -7.46 -2.05 -5.12
CA GLN A 100 -7.98 -1.98 -6.46
C GLN A 100 -7.37 -0.79 -7.21
N LYS A 101 -6.60 -1.07 -8.25
CA LYS A 101 -6.06 -0.03 -9.16
C LYS A 101 -7.04 0.19 -10.31
N GLY A 102 -7.29 1.44 -10.68
CA GLY A 102 -8.16 1.80 -11.81
C GLY A 102 -7.58 1.44 -13.19
N LYS A 103 -6.49 0.66 -13.24
CA LYS A 103 -5.81 0.20 -14.46
C LYS A 103 -6.42 -1.12 -14.95
N HIS A 104 -6.37 -1.35 -16.27
CA HIS A 104 -6.96 -2.54 -16.89
C HIS A 104 -6.24 -3.85 -16.52
N ARG A 105 -4.92 -3.82 -16.26
CA ARG A 105 -4.10 -4.99 -15.83
C ARG A 105 -2.79 -4.52 -15.19
N PRO A 106 -2.41 -5.04 -14.03
CA PRO A 106 -3.28 -5.70 -13.08
C PRO A 106 -4.26 -4.69 -12.46
N ASN A 107 -5.52 -5.07 -12.27
CA ASN A 107 -6.52 -4.23 -11.62
C ASN A 107 -6.51 -4.33 -10.11
N VAL A 108 -5.78 -5.29 -9.58
CA VAL A 108 -5.67 -5.57 -8.14
C VAL A 108 -4.22 -5.84 -7.78
N GLU A 109 -3.80 -5.28 -6.68
CA GLU A 109 -2.54 -5.58 -6.00
C GLU A 109 -2.81 -5.97 -4.55
N LEU A 110 -1.98 -6.83 -4.00
CA LEU A 110 -1.99 -7.23 -2.60
C LEU A 110 -0.79 -6.60 -1.90
N GLY A 111 -1.02 -5.97 -0.76
CA GLY A 111 0.03 -5.27 -0.01
C GLY A 111 -0.54 -4.10 0.79
N HIS A 112 0.25 -3.05 0.94
CA HIS A 112 -0.17 -1.81 1.59
C HIS A 112 0.04 -0.61 0.68
N ARG A 113 -0.78 0.40 0.91
CA ARG A 113 -0.54 1.71 0.34
C ARG A 113 0.66 2.34 1.03
N LEU A 114 1.43 3.07 0.27
CA LEU A 114 2.50 3.91 0.78
C LEU A 114 2.10 5.36 0.58
N LEU A 115 2.09 6.12 1.67
CA LEU A 115 2.00 7.57 1.65
C LEU A 115 3.42 8.13 1.69
N ILE A 116 3.74 9.04 0.79
CA ILE A 116 4.97 9.82 0.83
C ILE A 116 4.66 11.30 0.65
N ALA A 117 5.37 12.15 1.38
CA ALA A 117 5.37 13.59 1.18
C ALA A 117 6.79 14.03 0.84
N THR A 118 6.95 14.73 -0.27
CA THR A 118 8.24 15.24 -0.75
C THR A 118 8.25 16.76 -0.76
N ASP A 119 9.44 17.34 -0.57
CA ASP A 119 9.65 18.78 -0.72
C ASP A 119 9.94 19.19 -2.19
N GLN A 120 10.18 20.47 -2.40
CA GLN A 120 10.51 21.03 -3.72
C GLN A 120 11.85 20.51 -4.29
N HIS A 121 12.67 19.84 -3.51
CA HIS A 121 13.94 19.23 -3.89
C HIS A 121 13.81 17.71 -4.13
N GLN A 122 12.59 17.18 -4.08
CA GLN A 122 12.30 15.74 -4.17
C GLN A 122 12.88 14.92 -3.00
N LEU A 123 13.07 15.55 -1.84
CA LEU A 123 13.44 14.85 -0.62
C LEU A 123 12.17 14.40 0.10
N ILE A 124 12.10 13.12 0.43
CA ILE A 124 11.01 12.54 1.21
C ILE A 124 11.08 13.12 2.62
N GLN A 125 10.06 13.87 2.98
CA GLN A 125 9.93 14.53 4.27
C GLN A 125 9.10 13.74 5.25
N ASP A 126 8.15 12.93 4.76
CA ASP A 126 7.30 12.06 5.57
C ASP A 126 6.94 10.82 4.78
N ASP A 127 6.90 9.68 5.44
CA ASP A 127 6.40 8.42 4.92
C ASP A 127 5.49 7.75 5.93
N ASP A 128 4.43 7.10 5.45
CA ASP A 128 3.52 6.32 6.30
C ASP A 128 2.92 5.15 5.52
N VAL A 129 2.50 4.14 6.26
CA VAL A 129 1.77 2.97 5.78
C VAL A 129 0.42 2.96 6.47
N PRO A 130 -0.59 3.64 5.90
CA PRO A 130 -1.95 3.62 6.43
C PRO A 130 -2.57 2.25 6.22
N VAL A 131 -3.10 1.65 7.28
CA VAL A 131 -3.75 0.34 7.24
C VAL A 131 -5.24 0.49 7.52
N GLY A 132 -6.07 0.01 6.60
CA GLY A 132 -7.54 0.13 6.71
C GLY A 132 -8.07 1.54 6.45
N GLU A 133 -7.23 2.48 6.05
CA GLU A 133 -7.58 3.87 5.82
C GLU A 133 -7.53 4.21 4.32
N THR A 134 -8.23 5.26 3.93
CA THR A 134 -8.24 5.74 2.55
C THR A 134 -7.31 6.94 2.38
N ASP A 135 -6.95 7.27 1.13
CA ASP A 135 -6.11 8.44 0.82
C ASP A 135 -6.73 9.74 1.37
N VAL A 136 -8.06 9.83 1.38
CA VAL A 136 -8.78 10.99 1.91
C VAL A 136 -8.52 11.20 3.39
N ASP A 137 -8.41 10.11 4.16
CA ASP A 137 -8.23 10.17 5.60
C ASP A 137 -6.81 10.58 6.00
N GLN A 138 -5.86 10.63 5.04
CA GLN A 138 -4.46 10.95 5.26
C GLN A 138 -4.09 12.43 5.08
N SER A 139 -4.96 13.24 4.50
CA SER A 139 -4.64 14.62 4.14
C SER A 139 -4.30 15.50 5.36
N VAL A 140 -5.07 15.40 6.43
CA VAL A 140 -4.82 16.13 7.68
C VAL A 140 -3.69 15.50 8.50
N PRO A 141 -3.66 14.18 8.74
CA PRO A 141 -2.58 13.55 9.48
C PRO A 141 -1.17 13.82 8.94
N VAL A 142 -0.97 13.82 7.62
CA VAL A 142 0.35 14.12 7.04
C VAL A 142 0.76 15.58 7.31
N ALA A 143 -0.17 16.52 7.20
CA ALA A 143 0.10 17.92 7.51
C ALA A 143 0.45 18.10 8.99
N ASP A 144 -0.27 17.43 9.90
CA ASP A 144 -0.02 17.47 11.33
C ASP A 144 1.37 16.90 11.68
N ARG A 145 1.80 15.81 11.06
CA ARG A 145 3.15 15.26 11.25
C ARG A 145 4.24 16.22 10.79
N LEU A 146 4.07 16.81 9.60
CA LEU A 146 5.03 17.78 9.05
C LEU A 146 5.12 19.04 9.92
N LEU A 147 3.98 19.64 10.31
CA LEU A 147 3.93 20.83 11.16
C LEU A 147 4.41 20.53 12.58
N GLY A 148 4.11 19.33 13.11
CA GLY A 148 4.58 18.90 14.42
C GLY A 148 6.10 18.73 14.49
N ARG A 149 6.73 18.30 13.40
CA ARG A 149 8.19 18.16 13.29
C ARG A 149 8.88 19.49 13.04
N ASP A 150 8.39 20.27 12.09
CA ASP A 150 9.12 21.44 11.55
C ASP A 150 8.61 22.78 12.12
N GLY A 151 7.50 22.75 12.87
CA GLY A 151 6.89 23.90 13.52
C GLY A 151 5.83 24.60 12.68
N ALA A 152 5.01 25.40 13.35
CA ALA A 152 3.98 26.19 12.71
C ALA A 152 4.59 27.18 11.71
N GLY A 153 4.00 27.26 10.50
CA GLY A 153 4.48 28.16 9.43
C GLY A 153 5.63 27.59 8.60
N SER A 154 6.10 26.39 8.85
CA SER A 154 7.14 25.74 8.02
C SER A 154 6.65 25.36 6.61
N LEU A 155 5.34 25.12 6.43
CA LEU A 155 4.75 24.77 5.16
C LEU A 155 4.20 26.01 4.44
N ALA A 156 4.84 26.42 3.35
CA ALA A 156 4.33 27.47 2.48
C ALA A 156 3.18 26.98 1.57
N SER A 157 3.27 25.73 1.15
CA SER A 157 2.23 25.08 0.34
C SER A 157 2.21 23.57 0.58
N LEU A 158 1.04 22.96 0.36
CA LEU A 158 0.85 21.52 0.43
C LEU A 158 -0.01 21.08 -0.75
N SER A 159 0.49 20.13 -1.54
CA SER A 159 -0.16 19.63 -2.73
C SER A 159 -0.49 18.15 -2.62
N PHE A 160 -1.70 17.79 -2.97
CA PHE A 160 -2.22 16.43 -2.91
C PHE A 160 -2.68 15.92 -4.27
N ASP A 161 -2.66 14.61 -4.46
CA ASP A 161 -3.36 13.99 -5.58
C ASP A 161 -4.88 14.05 -5.40
N LYS A 162 -5.62 13.82 -6.48
CA LYS A 162 -7.09 13.80 -6.48
C LYS A 162 -7.69 12.78 -5.49
N GLY A 163 -6.93 11.75 -5.13
CA GLY A 163 -7.32 10.73 -4.16
C GLY A 163 -7.67 11.30 -2.80
N PHE A 164 -6.98 12.35 -2.40
CA PHE A 164 -7.04 12.96 -1.06
C PHE A 164 -8.17 13.97 -0.88
N THR A 165 -8.96 14.27 -1.91
CA THR A 165 -9.86 15.43 -1.90
C THR A 165 -11.07 15.21 -1.02
N ARG A 166 -11.14 16.00 0.07
CA ARG A 166 -12.33 16.30 0.89
C ARG A 166 -12.40 17.81 1.12
N THR A 167 -13.59 18.39 1.00
CA THR A 167 -13.75 19.86 1.10
C THR A 167 -13.43 20.35 2.51
N GLU A 168 -13.90 19.64 3.51
CA GLU A 168 -13.71 19.93 4.93
C GLU A 168 -12.21 19.91 5.31
N ASP A 169 -11.47 18.92 4.84
CA ASP A 169 -10.04 18.80 5.11
C ASP A 169 -9.26 19.94 4.43
N ARG A 170 -9.62 20.29 3.20
CA ARG A 170 -9.02 21.44 2.52
C ARG A 170 -9.26 22.74 3.28
N GLU A 171 -10.48 22.97 3.77
CA GLU A 171 -10.81 24.15 4.56
C GLU A 171 -10.02 24.18 5.86
N LEU A 172 -9.95 23.05 6.56
CA LEU A 172 -9.16 22.92 7.79
C LEU A 172 -7.68 23.20 7.53
N LEU A 173 -7.08 22.57 6.52
CA LEU A 173 -5.67 22.77 6.16
C LEU A 173 -5.35 24.20 5.78
N SER A 174 -6.29 24.93 5.17
CA SER A 174 -6.12 26.34 4.80
C SER A 174 -5.97 27.30 5.99
N TRP A 175 -6.25 26.84 7.22
CA TRP A 175 -5.98 27.60 8.44
C TRP A 175 -4.49 27.56 8.85
N TYR A 176 -3.79 26.51 8.45
CA TYR A 176 -2.40 26.25 8.87
C TYR A 176 -1.39 26.41 7.72
N VAL A 177 -1.83 26.16 6.49
CA VAL A 177 -0.98 26.18 5.30
C VAL A 177 -1.49 27.26 4.34
N PRO A 178 -0.66 28.26 3.99
CA PRO A 178 -1.06 29.38 3.13
C PRO A 178 -1.63 28.96 1.78
N THR A 179 -1.11 27.88 1.20
CA THR A 179 -1.58 27.39 -0.11
C THR A 179 -1.82 25.89 -0.10
N VAL A 180 -3.09 25.48 -0.18
CA VAL A 180 -3.49 24.06 -0.27
C VAL A 180 -3.94 23.75 -1.68
N VAL A 181 -3.21 22.86 -2.36
CA VAL A 181 -3.51 22.38 -3.71
C VAL A 181 -4.14 21.00 -3.62
N MET A 182 -5.45 20.96 -3.64
CA MET A 182 -6.26 19.75 -3.56
C MET A 182 -7.27 19.76 -4.70
N PRO A 183 -6.98 19.06 -5.83
CA PRO A 183 -7.82 19.09 -7.03
C PRO A 183 -9.13 18.36 -6.81
N LYS A 184 -10.26 18.94 -7.16
CA LYS A 184 -11.57 18.30 -6.98
C LYS A 184 -11.75 17.05 -7.84
N ARG A 185 -12.36 16.03 -7.26
CA ARG A 185 -12.86 14.85 -7.99
C ARG A 185 -14.20 15.16 -8.67
N GLY A 186 -14.37 14.69 -9.90
CA GLY A 186 -15.63 14.80 -10.62
C GLY A 186 -15.91 16.18 -11.21
N LYS A 187 -17.21 16.56 -11.31
CA LYS A 187 -17.64 17.79 -11.94
C LYS A 187 -17.38 19.00 -11.03
N LYS A 188 -16.77 20.04 -11.58
CA LYS A 188 -16.44 21.29 -10.88
C LYS A 188 -17.54 22.32 -11.07
N ASN A 189 -17.80 23.13 -10.05
CA ASN A 189 -18.57 24.35 -10.14
C ASN A 189 -17.70 25.52 -10.65
N ALA A 190 -18.29 26.72 -10.77
CA ALA A 190 -17.57 27.90 -11.27
C ALA A 190 -16.42 28.32 -10.36
N ASP A 191 -16.62 28.31 -9.03
CA ASP A 191 -15.63 28.74 -8.05
C ASP A 191 -14.45 27.76 -8.00
N GLU A 192 -14.73 26.47 -8.06
CA GLU A 192 -13.70 25.42 -8.12
C GLU A 192 -12.89 25.51 -9.43
N THR A 193 -13.56 25.80 -10.53
CA THR A 193 -12.89 26.01 -11.83
C THR A 193 -12.00 27.24 -11.77
N ALA A 194 -12.47 28.35 -11.22
CA ALA A 194 -11.70 29.59 -11.05
C ALA A 194 -10.46 29.33 -10.15
N ARG A 195 -10.66 28.69 -9.01
CA ARG A 195 -9.58 28.34 -8.08
C ARG A 195 -8.50 27.46 -8.73
N GLU A 196 -8.92 26.38 -9.43
CA GLU A 196 -7.98 25.45 -10.05
C GLU A 196 -7.34 25.98 -11.34
N SER A 197 -7.88 27.08 -11.89
CA SER A 197 -7.29 27.80 -13.02
C SER A 197 -6.31 28.89 -12.58
N ALA A 198 -6.23 29.19 -11.29
CA ALA A 198 -5.29 30.18 -10.77
C ALA A 198 -3.84 29.78 -11.10
N PRO A 199 -2.98 30.72 -11.56
CA PRO A 199 -1.60 30.41 -11.98
C PRO A 199 -0.80 29.67 -10.91
N THR A 200 -0.93 30.06 -9.64
CA THR A 200 -0.26 29.44 -8.50
C THR A 200 -0.70 27.98 -8.32
N PHE A 201 -2.00 27.74 -8.38
CA PHE A 201 -2.55 26.38 -8.29
C PHE A 201 -2.00 25.48 -9.40
N VAL A 202 -2.03 25.97 -10.64
CA VAL A 202 -1.54 25.23 -11.81
C VAL A 202 -0.05 24.93 -11.70
N ALA A 203 0.75 25.90 -11.25
CA ALA A 203 2.21 25.73 -11.06
C ALA A 203 2.51 24.66 -10.02
N LEU A 204 1.91 24.73 -8.82
CA LEU A 204 2.13 23.78 -7.74
C LEU A 204 1.61 22.37 -8.10
N ARG A 205 0.48 22.29 -8.80
CA ARG A 205 -0.02 21.00 -9.28
C ARG A 205 0.92 20.35 -10.30
N ARG A 206 1.58 21.14 -11.15
CA ARG A 206 2.61 20.61 -12.06
C ARG A 206 3.83 20.08 -11.31
N GLN A 207 4.24 20.78 -10.25
CA GLN A 207 5.33 20.30 -9.38
C GLN A 207 4.96 18.98 -8.69
N HIS A 208 3.69 18.81 -8.31
CA HIS A 208 3.23 17.56 -7.69
C HIS A 208 3.44 16.32 -8.58
N SER A 209 3.51 16.47 -9.90
CA SER A 209 3.80 15.34 -10.80
C SER A 209 5.19 14.72 -10.58
N ALA A 210 6.12 15.43 -9.94
CA ALA A 210 7.41 14.88 -9.56
C ALA A 210 7.30 13.74 -8.53
N VAL A 211 6.24 13.73 -7.70
CA VAL A 211 5.98 12.65 -6.73
C VAL A 211 5.75 11.30 -7.42
N GLU A 212 5.13 11.28 -8.60
CA GLU A 212 4.97 10.03 -9.37
C GLU A 212 6.34 9.47 -9.81
N SER A 213 7.28 10.34 -10.15
CA SER A 213 8.65 9.94 -10.49
C SER A 213 9.39 9.39 -9.27
N GLU A 214 9.14 9.96 -8.10
CA GLU A 214 9.69 9.51 -6.84
C GLU A 214 9.18 8.12 -6.43
N ILE A 215 7.88 7.89 -6.53
CA ILE A 215 7.28 6.57 -6.31
C ILE A 215 7.94 5.52 -7.23
N ASN A 216 8.11 5.84 -8.50
CA ASN A 216 8.77 4.95 -9.44
C ASN A 216 10.26 4.71 -9.09
N SER A 217 10.95 5.73 -8.58
CA SER A 217 12.32 5.60 -8.06
C SER A 217 12.39 4.62 -6.89
N LEU A 218 11.50 4.77 -5.91
CA LEU A 218 11.39 3.87 -4.76
C LEU A 218 11.11 2.41 -5.19
N GLU A 219 10.21 2.20 -6.14
CA GLU A 219 9.95 0.87 -6.70
C GLU A 219 11.20 0.27 -7.35
N HIS A 220 11.95 1.04 -8.13
CA HIS A 220 13.22 0.61 -8.75
C HIS A 220 14.33 0.35 -7.73
N HIS A 221 14.30 1.02 -6.59
CA HIS A 221 15.25 0.82 -5.49
C HIS A 221 14.81 -0.29 -4.52
N GLY A 222 13.78 -1.07 -4.86
CA GLY A 222 13.41 -2.30 -4.17
C GLY A 222 12.16 -2.22 -3.30
N LEU A 223 11.45 -1.08 -3.23
CA LEU A 223 10.21 -0.96 -2.47
C LEU A 223 9.00 -1.64 -3.15
N ASN A 224 9.16 -2.14 -4.37
CA ASN A 224 8.15 -2.98 -5.01
C ASN A 224 7.93 -4.33 -4.31
N ARG A 225 8.85 -4.73 -3.41
CA ARG A 225 8.77 -5.96 -2.64
C ARG A 225 9.42 -5.78 -1.27
N CYS A 226 8.64 -5.90 -0.21
CA CYS A 226 9.20 -5.93 1.14
C CYS A 226 9.92 -7.27 1.40
N LEU A 227 11.13 -7.20 1.97
CA LEU A 227 11.92 -8.35 2.38
C LEU A 227 11.86 -8.59 3.89
N ASP A 228 11.19 -7.71 4.63
CA ASP A 228 11.00 -7.82 6.07
C ASP A 228 9.63 -8.45 6.38
N VAL A 229 9.43 -8.89 7.63
CA VAL A 229 8.24 -9.64 8.06
C VAL A 229 7.43 -8.80 9.04
N GLY A 230 6.10 -8.90 8.91
CA GLY A 230 5.13 -8.22 9.74
C GLY A 230 5.01 -6.72 9.43
N LEU A 231 3.92 -6.10 9.89
CA LEU A 231 3.64 -4.70 9.62
C LEU A 231 4.72 -3.75 10.17
N VAL A 232 5.29 -4.07 11.34
CA VAL A 232 6.38 -3.28 11.93
C VAL A 232 7.64 -3.37 11.06
N GLY A 233 7.97 -4.57 10.58
CA GLY A 233 9.05 -4.79 9.63
C GLY A 233 8.80 -4.05 8.31
N TYR A 234 7.58 -4.11 7.79
CA TYR A 234 7.20 -3.40 6.57
C TYR A 234 7.38 -1.88 6.71
N ARG A 235 6.88 -1.26 7.80
CA ARG A 235 7.06 0.17 8.05
C ARG A 235 8.53 0.56 8.17
N ARG A 236 9.34 -0.24 8.85
CA ARG A 236 10.79 -0.05 8.94
C ARG A 236 11.46 -0.13 7.57
N TYR A 237 11.07 -1.09 6.75
CA TYR A 237 11.58 -1.27 5.39
C TYR A 237 11.27 -0.05 4.51
N VAL A 238 10.05 0.48 4.59
CA VAL A 238 9.64 1.71 3.90
C VAL A 238 10.49 2.91 4.34
N GLY A 239 10.63 3.15 5.64
CA GLY A 239 11.43 4.26 6.17
C GLY A 239 12.90 4.18 5.75
N PHE A 240 13.52 2.99 5.73
CA PHE A 240 14.86 2.81 5.19
C PHE A 240 14.92 3.04 3.68
N GLY A 241 13.88 2.68 2.94
CA GLY A 241 13.76 2.98 1.51
C GLY A 241 13.76 4.48 1.25
N GLY A 242 12.93 5.23 1.96
CA GLY A 242 12.89 6.70 1.87
C GLY A 242 14.22 7.37 2.24
N LEU A 243 14.85 6.92 3.33
CA LEU A 243 16.18 7.41 3.72
C LEU A 243 17.23 7.13 2.63
N SER A 244 17.21 5.94 2.04
CA SER A 244 18.13 5.56 0.97
C SER A 244 17.94 6.45 -0.27
N ASP A 245 16.69 6.70 -0.65
CA ASP A 245 16.37 7.55 -1.79
C ASP A 245 16.81 9.00 -1.55
N ASN A 246 16.53 9.57 -0.39
CA ASN A 246 17.04 10.89 0.00
C ASN A 246 18.57 10.99 -0.13
N ARG A 247 19.31 9.94 0.26
CA ARG A 247 20.78 9.91 0.07
C ARG A 247 21.17 9.92 -1.40
N HIS A 248 20.43 9.25 -2.28
CA HIS A 248 20.65 9.30 -3.72
C HIS A 248 20.39 10.69 -4.30
N VAL A 249 19.31 11.36 -3.89
CA VAL A 249 18.99 12.74 -4.30
C VAL A 249 20.11 13.69 -3.89
N ILE A 250 20.51 13.66 -2.62
CA ILE A 250 21.61 14.50 -2.08
C ILE A 250 22.93 14.19 -2.80
N GLY A 251 23.26 12.92 -2.99
CA GLY A 251 24.49 12.50 -3.68
C GLY A 251 24.57 13.00 -5.12
N ARG A 252 23.46 12.94 -5.86
CA ARG A 252 23.39 13.49 -7.23
C ARG A 252 23.65 15.00 -7.25
N GLU A 253 23.05 15.74 -6.32
CA GLU A 253 23.21 17.18 -6.22
C GLU A 253 24.68 17.57 -5.88
N LEU A 254 25.30 16.88 -4.93
CA LEU A 254 26.70 17.11 -4.56
C LEU A 254 27.64 16.86 -5.74
N LEU A 255 27.46 15.76 -6.45
CA LEU A 255 28.24 15.42 -7.64
C LEU A 255 28.04 16.46 -8.78
N ALA A 256 26.82 16.97 -8.95
CA ALA A 256 26.55 18.02 -9.93
C ALA A 256 27.29 19.31 -9.60
N ARG A 257 27.31 19.71 -8.33
CA ARG A 257 28.07 20.89 -7.85
C ARG A 257 29.58 20.74 -8.03
N GLU A 258 30.13 19.58 -7.71
CA GLU A 258 31.56 19.28 -7.90
C GLU A 258 31.97 19.40 -9.39
N ARG A 259 31.14 18.83 -10.28
CA ARG A 259 31.36 18.90 -11.74
C ARG A 259 31.32 20.34 -12.23
N ALA A 260 30.32 21.12 -11.81
CA ALA A 260 30.19 22.52 -12.18
C ALA A 260 31.40 23.36 -11.70
N CYS A 261 31.89 23.13 -10.48
CA CYS A 261 33.09 23.78 -9.94
C CYS A 261 34.32 23.44 -10.78
N SER A 262 34.56 22.14 -11.04
CA SER A 262 35.70 21.67 -11.85
C SER A 262 35.67 22.20 -13.30
N GLU A 263 34.48 22.33 -13.90
CA GLU A 263 34.34 22.94 -15.23
C GLU A 263 34.66 24.44 -15.22
N THR A 264 34.27 25.15 -14.17
CA THR A 264 34.56 26.59 -14.00
C THR A 264 36.05 26.81 -13.84
N GLU A 265 36.73 26.00 -13.03
CA GLU A 265 38.19 26.04 -12.86
C GLU A 265 38.96 25.76 -14.17
N ARG A 266 38.51 24.76 -14.94
CA ARG A 266 39.12 24.46 -16.27
C ARG A 266 38.93 25.55 -17.31
N ARG A 267 37.85 26.36 -17.21
CA ARG A 267 37.61 27.48 -18.11
C ARG A 267 38.41 28.74 -17.70
N ALA A 268 38.81 28.80 -16.44
CA ALA A 268 39.57 29.92 -15.90
C ALA A 268 41.11 29.74 -16.02
N ALA A 269 41.58 28.53 -16.28
CA ALA A 269 42.97 28.18 -16.52
C ALA A 269 43.31 28.19 -18.02
#